data_c86a416d7e381b4370f5fdad159439a5
#
_entry.id   c86a416d7e381b4370f5fdad159439a5
#
_cell.length_a   1.000
_cell.length_b   1.000
_cell.length_c   1.000
_cell.angle_alpha   90.00
_cell.angle_beta   90.00
_cell.angle_gamma   90.00
#
_symmetry.space_group_name_H-M   'P 1'
#
loop_
_entity.id
_entity.type
_entity.pdbx_description
1 polymer ?
#
loop_
_entity_poly.entity_id
_entity_poly.type
_entity_poly.pdbx_seq_one_letter_code
_entity_poly.pdbx_strand_id
1 'polypeptide(L)'
;RMFSERGDVVLTEDYTFATAVETAAPMGVRMVGVGLDNEGLLPESLDDILSNWDEAARGARKPFLLYTVPTGQNPTGATQSEQRRREVYKVAQKHDLYILEDEPYYFLQMQPYTGPDSPGVPPPKTHAEFLKSLVPSFLSMDTDGRVMRMDSFSKVVAPGARVGWITASQQIVDRFMKHIDVSTQAP
;
A
#
# COMPACT_ATOMS: atom_id res chain seq x y z
N ARG A 1 -7.56 -10.98 -7.84
CA ARG A 1 -8.05 -12.38 -7.99
C ARG A 1 -7.99 -13.17 -6.69
N MET A 2 -6.98 -12.96 -5.85
CA MET A 2 -6.84 -13.71 -4.60
C MET A 2 -7.84 -13.27 -3.53
N PHE A 3 -8.08 -11.97 -3.42
CA PHE A 3 -8.96 -11.38 -2.40
C PHE A 3 -10.35 -11.02 -2.92
N SER A 4 -10.45 -10.57 -4.18
CA SER A 4 -11.65 -9.94 -4.71
C SER A 4 -12.33 -10.76 -5.80
N GLU A 5 -13.63 -10.64 -5.87
CA GLU A 5 -14.51 -11.22 -6.89
C GLU A 5 -15.11 -10.12 -7.76
N ARG A 6 -15.72 -10.50 -8.87
CA ARG A 6 -16.46 -9.56 -9.73
C ARG A 6 -17.56 -8.86 -8.95
N GLY A 7 -17.59 -7.54 -9.01
CA GLY A 7 -18.53 -6.68 -8.29
C GLY A 7 -18.00 -6.10 -6.99
N ASP A 8 -16.89 -6.63 -6.48
CA ASP A 8 -16.24 -6.09 -5.29
C ASP A 8 -15.65 -4.68 -5.53
N VAL A 9 -15.46 -4.01 -4.42
CA VAL A 9 -14.78 -2.71 -4.36
C VAL A 9 -13.49 -2.85 -3.57
N VAL A 10 -12.41 -2.28 -4.12
CA VAL A 10 -11.13 -2.06 -3.43
C VAL A 10 -10.96 -0.57 -3.20
N LEU A 11 -10.63 -0.18 -1.98
CA LEU A 11 -10.30 1.21 -1.65
C LEU A 11 -8.85 1.51 -2.05
N THR A 12 -8.60 2.74 -2.48
CA THR A 12 -7.26 3.22 -2.81
C THR A 12 -7.21 4.74 -2.62
N GLU A 13 -6.05 5.36 -2.72
CA GLU A 13 -5.98 6.83 -2.75
C GLU A 13 -6.72 7.38 -3.98
N ASP A 14 -7.30 8.61 -3.89
CA ASP A 14 -7.98 9.31 -5.00
C ASP A 14 -7.10 9.43 -6.25
N TYR A 15 -5.80 9.63 -6.03
CA TYR A 15 -4.77 9.54 -7.06
C TYR A 15 -3.93 8.30 -6.76
N THR A 16 -3.89 7.35 -7.67
CA THR A 16 -3.19 6.09 -7.44
C THR A 16 -2.50 5.57 -8.71
N PHE A 17 -1.72 4.53 -8.58
CA PHE A 17 -1.00 3.91 -9.69
C PHE A 17 -1.98 3.36 -10.75
N ALA A 18 -1.99 3.98 -11.92
CA ALA A 18 -2.97 3.70 -12.99
C ALA A 18 -3.04 2.20 -13.35
N THR A 19 -1.90 1.50 -13.39
CA THR A 19 -1.87 0.07 -13.74
C THR A 19 -2.63 -0.79 -12.72
N ALA A 20 -2.69 -0.40 -11.44
CA ALA A 20 -3.49 -1.12 -10.45
C ALA A 20 -4.98 -1.03 -10.80
N VAL A 21 -5.45 0.17 -11.15
CA VAL A 21 -6.83 0.43 -11.57
C VAL A 21 -7.16 -0.34 -12.86
N GLU A 22 -6.30 -0.23 -13.86
CA GLU A 22 -6.49 -0.90 -15.15
C GLU A 22 -6.44 -2.43 -15.06
N THR A 23 -5.70 -2.96 -14.07
CA THR A 23 -5.69 -4.41 -13.79
C THR A 23 -6.98 -4.87 -13.11
N ALA A 24 -7.57 -4.05 -12.25
CA ALA A 24 -8.80 -4.36 -11.54
C ALA A 24 -10.04 -4.34 -12.46
N ALA A 25 -10.12 -3.36 -13.35
CA ALA A 25 -11.29 -3.10 -14.20
C ALA A 25 -11.73 -4.30 -15.06
N PRO A 26 -10.86 -5.01 -15.82
CA PRO A 26 -11.25 -6.19 -16.61
C PRO A 26 -11.75 -7.35 -15.75
N MET A 27 -11.34 -7.40 -14.50
CA MET A 27 -11.80 -8.41 -13.54
C MET A 27 -13.18 -8.07 -12.96
N GLY A 28 -13.72 -6.89 -13.27
CA GLY A 28 -14.98 -6.39 -12.74
C GLY A 28 -14.88 -5.95 -11.28
N VAL A 29 -13.67 -5.64 -10.81
CA VAL A 29 -13.42 -5.03 -9.50
C VAL A 29 -13.36 -3.52 -9.68
N ARG A 30 -14.08 -2.79 -8.84
CA ARG A 30 -14.10 -1.32 -8.86
C ARG A 30 -13.09 -0.77 -7.86
N MET A 31 -12.34 0.24 -8.26
CA MET A 31 -11.50 1.01 -7.34
C MET A 31 -12.26 2.25 -6.89
N VAL A 32 -12.28 2.52 -5.59
CA VAL A 32 -12.92 3.71 -4.99
C VAL A 32 -11.88 4.51 -4.23
N GLY A 33 -11.79 5.79 -4.57
CA GLY A 33 -10.82 6.71 -4.01
C GLY A 33 -11.13 7.09 -2.56
N VAL A 34 -10.07 7.25 -1.79
CA VAL A 34 -10.02 7.80 -0.44
C VAL A 34 -9.22 9.10 -0.51
N GLY A 35 -9.70 10.15 0.12
CA GLY A 35 -9.00 11.43 0.14
C GLY A 35 -7.57 11.32 0.65
N LEU A 36 -6.71 12.19 0.13
CA LEU A 36 -5.31 12.27 0.55
C LEU A 36 -4.86 13.74 0.66
N ASP A 37 -3.79 13.96 1.41
CA ASP A 37 -3.11 15.25 1.54
C ASP A 37 -1.61 15.12 1.23
N ASN A 38 -0.80 16.08 1.65
CA ASN A 38 0.65 16.05 1.44
C ASN A 38 1.37 14.92 2.19
N GLU A 39 0.73 14.31 3.18
CA GLU A 39 1.20 13.12 3.89
C GLU A 39 0.54 11.82 3.42
N GLY A 40 -0.17 11.85 2.28
CA GLY A 40 -0.83 10.68 1.70
C GLY A 40 -2.25 10.45 2.22
N LEU A 41 -2.70 9.21 2.24
CA LEU A 41 -4.07 8.80 2.55
C LEU A 41 -4.56 9.34 3.90
N LEU A 42 -5.78 9.92 3.90
CA LEU A 42 -6.45 10.49 5.07
C LEU A 42 -7.24 9.41 5.83
N PRO A 43 -6.87 9.11 7.10
CA PRO A 43 -7.57 8.08 7.89
C PRO A 43 -9.03 8.45 8.17
N GLU A 44 -9.35 9.74 8.36
CA GLU A 44 -10.72 10.20 8.54
C GLU A 44 -11.58 10.01 7.30
N SER A 45 -11.03 10.23 6.09
CA SER A 45 -11.73 9.95 4.84
C SER A 45 -12.00 8.46 4.67
N LEU A 46 -11.02 7.61 5.01
CA LEU A 46 -11.17 6.16 5.00
C LEU A 46 -12.25 5.70 5.97
N ASP A 47 -12.23 6.23 7.20
CA ASP A 47 -13.21 5.88 8.24
C ASP A 47 -14.62 6.34 7.86
N ASP A 48 -14.76 7.53 7.31
CA ASP A 48 -16.05 8.07 6.85
C ASP A 48 -16.66 7.23 5.73
N ILE A 49 -15.89 6.91 4.69
CA ILE A 49 -16.35 6.04 3.60
C ILE A 49 -16.85 4.69 4.13
N LEU A 50 -16.10 4.07 5.04
CA LEU A 50 -16.43 2.75 5.57
C LEU A 50 -17.55 2.77 6.59
N SER A 51 -17.69 3.85 7.37
CA SER A 51 -18.79 4.02 8.33
C SER A 51 -20.13 4.28 7.66
N ASN A 52 -20.10 4.97 6.50
CA ASN A 52 -21.29 5.37 5.75
C ASN A 52 -21.50 4.54 4.47
N TRP A 53 -20.93 3.32 4.40
CA TRP A 53 -21.08 2.50 3.21
C TRP A 53 -22.50 1.93 3.10
N ASP A 54 -23.24 2.38 2.10
CA ASP A 54 -24.56 1.84 1.75
C ASP A 54 -24.42 0.83 0.61
N GLU A 55 -24.57 -0.45 0.93
CA GLU A 55 -24.42 -1.54 -0.03
C GLU A 55 -25.48 -1.49 -1.13
N ALA A 56 -26.71 -1.12 -0.77
CA ALA A 56 -27.83 -1.04 -1.72
C ALA A 56 -27.62 0.11 -2.71
N ALA A 57 -27.27 1.29 -2.22
CA ALA A 57 -27.04 2.46 -3.06
C ALA A 57 -25.79 2.30 -3.95
N ARG A 58 -24.76 1.61 -3.46
CA ARG A 58 -23.51 1.40 -4.18
C ARG A 58 -23.50 0.14 -5.05
N GLY A 59 -24.45 -0.75 -4.85
CA GLY A 59 -24.54 -2.04 -5.56
C GLY A 59 -23.31 -2.92 -5.34
N ALA A 60 -22.73 -2.87 -4.15
CA ALA A 60 -21.56 -3.65 -3.77
C ALA A 60 -21.48 -3.80 -2.25
N ARG A 61 -21.02 -4.96 -1.79
CA ARG A 61 -20.72 -5.17 -0.38
C ARG A 61 -19.69 -4.18 0.13
N LYS A 62 -19.68 -3.96 1.44
CA LYS A 62 -18.70 -3.09 2.09
C LYS A 62 -17.27 -3.54 1.73
N PRO A 63 -16.38 -2.61 1.32
CA PRO A 63 -15.01 -2.95 1.02
C PRO A 63 -14.28 -3.52 2.22
N PHE A 64 -13.45 -4.50 1.99
CA PHE A 64 -12.60 -5.14 2.99
C PHE A 64 -11.11 -5.14 2.57
N LEU A 65 -10.77 -4.42 1.50
CA LEU A 65 -9.42 -4.35 0.96
C LEU A 65 -9.05 -2.91 0.64
N LEU A 66 -7.91 -2.48 1.14
CA LEU A 66 -7.25 -1.22 0.83
C LEU A 66 -5.96 -1.51 0.07
N TYR A 67 -5.80 -0.94 -1.12
CA TYR A 67 -4.53 -0.85 -1.83
C TYR A 67 -3.93 0.54 -1.60
N THR A 68 -2.70 0.63 -1.16
CA THR A 68 -2.03 1.91 -0.87
C THR A 68 -0.55 1.87 -1.21
N VAL A 69 0.00 3.02 -1.65
CA VAL A 69 1.43 3.24 -1.90
C VAL A 69 1.95 4.22 -0.83
N PRO A 70 2.32 3.75 0.36
CA PRO A 70 2.54 4.65 1.51
C PRO A 70 3.87 5.39 1.49
N THR A 71 4.83 4.99 0.64
CA THR A 71 6.12 5.67 0.48
C THR A 71 6.29 6.16 -0.95
N GLY A 72 6.53 7.47 -1.13
CA GLY A 72 6.70 8.06 -2.45
C GLY A 72 5.51 7.79 -3.36
N GLN A 73 4.31 8.00 -2.84
CA GLN A 73 3.03 7.70 -3.47
C GLN A 73 3.02 8.09 -4.97
N ASN A 74 2.57 7.18 -5.80
CA ASN A 74 2.47 7.43 -7.24
C ASN A 74 1.01 7.80 -7.63
N PRO A 75 0.74 9.05 -8.10
CA PRO A 75 1.72 10.00 -8.65
C PRO A 75 2.13 11.18 -7.74
N THR A 76 1.62 11.27 -6.51
CA THR A 76 1.73 12.50 -5.71
C THR A 76 3.10 12.72 -5.07
N GLY A 77 3.88 11.67 -4.88
CA GLY A 77 5.17 11.71 -4.18
C GLY A 77 5.06 11.75 -2.66
N ALA A 78 3.85 11.76 -2.10
CA ALA A 78 3.64 11.81 -0.66
C ALA A 78 4.24 10.57 0.04
N THR A 79 4.73 10.76 1.26
CA THR A 79 5.17 9.66 2.13
C THR A 79 4.47 9.77 3.46
N GLN A 80 3.73 8.74 3.83
CA GLN A 80 3.02 8.68 5.10
C GLN A 80 4.00 8.60 6.26
N SER A 81 3.84 9.49 7.25
CA SER A 81 4.56 9.42 8.52
C SER A 81 4.19 8.16 9.31
N GLU A 82 5.01 7.79 10.29
CA GLU A 82 4.68 6.68 11.18
C GLU A 82 3.33 6.89 11.87
N GLN A 83 3.03 8.11 12.32
CA GLN A 83 1.77 8.43 12.96
C GLN A 83 0.60 8.20 12.00
N ARG A 84 0.69 8.70 10.76
CA ARG A 84 -0.34 8.52 9.73
C ARG A 84 -0.60 7.04 9.46
N ARG A 85 0.45 6.24 9.32
CA ARG A 85 0.31 4.78 9.13
C ARG A 85 -0.39 4.12 10.33
N ARG A 86 -0.06 4.51 11.56
CA ARG A 86 -0.74 4.00 12.75
C ARG A 86 -2.22 4.36 12.80
N GLU A 87 -2.59 5.55 12.37
CA GLU A 87 -3.98 6.00 12.29
C GLU A 87 -4.76 5.22 11.22
N VAL A 88 -4.21 5.08 10.02
CA VAL A 88 -4.79 4.27 8.95
C VAL A 88 -4.93 2.80 9.38
N TYR A 89 -3.92 2.24 10.05
CA TYR A 89 -3.97 0.87 10.55
C TYR A 89 -5.09 0.66 11.60
N LYS A 90 -5.31 1.63 12.50
CA LYS A 90 -6.44 1.59 13.43
C LYS A 90 -7.80 1.59 12.73
N VAL A 91 -7.94 2.36 11.66
CA VAL A 91 -9.15 2.33 10.83
C VAL A 91 -9.30 0.96 10.16
N ALA A 92 -8.22 0.38 9.66
CA ALA A 92 -8.22 -0.95 9.09
C ALA A 92 -8.66 -2.01 10.13
N GLN A 93 -8.18 -1.92 11.37
CA GLN A 93 -8.64 -2.78 12.47
C GLN A 93 -10.13 -2.59 12.78
N LYS A 94 -10.59 -1.34 12.88
CA LYS A 94 -12.00 -1.01 13.18
C LYS A 94 -12.98 -1.58 12.15
N HIS A 95 -12.61 -1.60 10.88
CA HIS A 95 -13.48 -2.00 9.79
C HIS A 95 -13.13 -3.37 9.17
N ASP A 96 -12.21 -4.10 9.79
CA ASP A 96 -11.72 -5.41 9.32
C ASP A 96 -11.20 -5.39 7.88
N LEU A 97 -10.39 -4.36 7.54
CA LEU A 97 -9.73 -4.25 6.26
C LEU A 97 -8.44 -5.07 6.22
N TYR A 98 -8.18 -5.69 5.06
CA TYR A 98 -6.84 -6.08 4.64
C TYR A 98 -6.15 -4.92 3.94
N ILE A 99 -4.83 -4.81 4.10
CA ILE A 99 -4.00 -3.77 3.47
C ILE A 99 -3.06 -4.44 2.47
N LEU A 100 -3.14 -4.03 1.20
CA LEU A 100 -2.13 -4.28 0.19
C LEU A 100 -1.16 -3.09 0.20
N GLU A 101 -0.04 -3.26 0.88
CA GLU A 101 1.01 -2.27 1.01
C GLU A 101 1.98 -2.39 -0.16
N ASP A 102 1.89 -1.49 -1.15
CA ASP A 102 2.76 -1.49 -2.32
C ASP A 102 3.97 -0.58 -2.08
N GLU A 103 5.16 -1.18 -1.89
CA GLU A 103 6.37 -0.52 -1.38
C GLU A 103 7.58 -0.60 -2.33
N PRO A 104 7.43 -0.27 -3.62
CA PRO A 104 8.57 -0.27 -4.54
C PRO A 104 9.60 0.82 -4.23
N TYR A 105 9.20 1.85 -3.49
CA TYR A 105 10.01 3.02 -3.15
C TYR A 105 10.51 3.04 -1.71
N TYR A 106 10.24 2.01 -0.91
CA TYR A 106 10.48 1.99 0.54
C TYR A 106 11.91 2.40 0.93
N PHE A 107 12.90 1.92 0.21
CA PHE A 107 14.31 2.22 0.46
C PHE A 107 14.79 3.52 -0.19
N LEU A 108 13.93 4.27 -0.88
CA LEU A 108 14.22 5.54 -1.53
C LEU A 108 13.69 6.75 -0.74
N GLN A 109 13.41 6.57 0.55
CA GLN A 109 12.97 7.65 1.42
C GLN A 109 14.06 8.71 1.53
N MET A 110 13.68 9.94 1.25
CA MET A 110 14.59 11.09 1.28
C MET A 110 14.27 11.99 2.46
N GLN A 111 15.31 12.63 2.99
CA GLN A 111 15.14 13.68 3.98
C GLN A 111 14.44 14.90 3.35
N PRO A 112 13.70 15.70 4.14
CA PRO A 112 13.06 16.92 3.63
C PRO A 112 14.09 17.81 2.93
N TYR A 113 13.70 18.34 1.77
CA TYR A 113 14.52 19.32 1.06
C TYR A 113 14.52 20.64 1.83
N THR A 114 15.72 21.13 2.18
CA THR A 114 15.90 22.33 3.00
C THR A 114 16.41 23.54 2.20
N GLY A 115 16.43 23.45 0.87
CA GLY A 115 16.87 24.51 -0.02
C GLY A 115 18.30 24.29 -0.58
N PRO A 116 18.67 25.03 -1.65
CA PRO A 116 19.94 24.85 -2.34
C PRO A 116 21.14 25.24 -1.47
N ASP A 117 20.98 26.17 -0.54
CA ASP A 117 22.05 26.69 0.31
C ASP A 117 22.16 25.97 1.66
N SER A 118 21.31 24.96 1.89
CA SER A 118 21.35 24.18 3.14
C SER A 118 22.31 22.99 3.00
N PRO A 119 23.12 22.69 4.03
CA PRO A 119 23.98 21.50 4.01
C PRO A 119 23.17 20.18 4.02
N GLY A 120 21.84 20.25 4.18
CA GLY A 120 20.98 19.08 4.28
C GLY A 120 21.24 18.24 5.53
N VAL A 121 20.49 17.17 5.69
CA VAL A 121 20.75 16.16 6.73
C VAL A 121 21.86 15.23 6.22
N PRO A 122 22.94 15.02 6.99
CA PRO A 122 23.99 14.09 6.57
C PRO A 122 23.42 12.67 6.33
N PRO A 123 23.87 11.97 5.27
CA PRO A 123 23.41 10.61 5.02
C PRO A 123 23.84 9.66 6.14
N PRO A 124 23.07 8.60 6.38
CA PRO A 124 23.44 7.56 7.33
C PRO A 124 24.83 6.98 7.00
N LYS A 125 25.66 6.76 8.00
CA LYS A 125 27.03 6.25 7.83
C LYS A 125 27.11 4.73 7.85
N THR A 126 26.08 4.07 8.38
CA THR A 126 26.04 2.61 8.51
C THR A 126 24.69 2.08 8.02
N HIS A 127 24.66 0.81 7.63
CA HIS A 127 23.42 0.13 7.26
C HIS A 127 22.38 0.16 8.40
N ALA A 128 22.83 0.02 9.65
CA ALA A 128 21.91 0.06 10.81
C ALA A 128 21.31 1.46 11.01
N GLU A 129 22.07 2.53 10.80
CA GLU A 129 21.58 3.92 10.84
C GLU A 129 20.58 4.16 9.69
N PHE A 130 20.89 3.67 8.49
CA PHE A 130 19.99 3.77 7.35
C PHE A 130 18.63 3.10 7.64
N LEU A 131 18.64 1.86 8.11
CA LEU A 131 17.40 1.16 8.43
C LEU A 131 16.58 1.88 9.52
N LYS A 132 17.25 2.47 10.51
CA LYS A 132 16.57 3.25 11.56
C LYS A 132 16.00 4.58 11.07
N SER A 133 16.49 5.11 9.96
CA SER A 133 15.98 6.36 9.38
C SER A 133 14.70 6.17 8.56
N LEU A 134 14.34 4.94 8.22
CA LEU A 134 13.14 4.63 7.43
C LEU A 134 11.89 4.66 8.31
N VAL A 135 10.80 5.18 7.75
CA VAL A 135 9.49 5.12 8.40
C VAL A 135 9.06 3.64 8.47
N PRO A 136 8.56 3.15 9.62
CA PRO A 136 8.06 1.80 9.75
C PRO A 136 6.95 1.49 8.75
N SER A 137 6.99 0.31 8.11
CA SER A 137 5.93 -0.14 7.19
C SER A 137 4.66 -0.55 7.94
N PHE A 138 3.53 -0.64 7.22
CA PHE A 138 2.32 -1.24 7.79
C PHE A 138 2.57 -2.67 8.26
N LEU A 139 3.32 -3.44 7.47
CA LEU A 139 3.68 -4.80 7.85
C LEU A 139 4.43 -4.86 9.19
N SER A 140 5.34 -3.91 9.46
CA SER A 140 6.12 -3.89 10.70
C SER A 140 5.29 -3.59 11.95
N MET A 141 4.10 -3.02 11.79
CA MET A 141 3.15 -2.72 12.88
C MET A 141 1.92 -3.64 12.87
N ASP A 142 1.89 -4.62 11.98
CA ASP A 142 0.77 -5.56 11.84
C ASP A 142 0.73 -6.57 12.99
N THR A 143 -0.33 -6.50 13.79
CA THR A 143 -0.58 -7.42 14.92
C THR A 143 -1.62 -8.49 14.62
N ASP A 144 -2.32 -8.37 13.49
CA ASP A 144 -3.52 -9.15 13.20
C ASP A 144 -3.36 -10.04 11.94
N GLY A 145 -2.22 -9.91 11.24
CA GLY A 145 -1.99 -10.64 9.98
C GLY A 145 -2.81 -10.12 8.81
N ARG A 146 -3.18 -8.83 8.82
CA ARG A 146 -4.01 -8.18 7.80
C ARG A 146 -3.22 -7.45 6.71
N VAL A 147 -1.90 -7.36 6.82
CA VAL A 147 -1.06 -6.67 5.84
C VAL A 147 -0.39 -7.67 4.89
N MET A 148 -0.50 -7.42 3.61
CA MET A 148 0.30 -8.03 2.56
C MET A 148 1.16 -6.94 1.93
N ARG A 149 2.46 -6.98 2.21
CA ARG A 149 3.42 -6.05 1.62
C ARG A 149 4.00 -6.64 0.34
N MET A 150 4.09 -5.78 -0.67
CA MET A 150 4.67 -6.07 -1.97
C MET A 150 5.91 -5.23 -2.18
N ASP A 151 7.04 -5.85 -2.44
CA ASP A 151 8.32 -5.20 -2.71
C ASP A 151 8.80 -5.56 -4.11
N SER A 152 9.65 -4.69 -4.70
CA SER A 152 10.19 -4.87 -6.04
C SER A 152 11.62 -4.37 -6.16
N PHE A 153 12.45 -5.07 -6.94
CA PHE A 153 13.77 -4.58 -7.34
C PHE A 153 13.73 -3.51 -8.43
N SER A 154 12.57 -3.26 -9.01
CA SER A 154 12.44 -2.36 -10.18
C SER A 154 12.95 -0.95 -9.95
N LYS A 155 12.90 -0.44 -8.71
CA LYS A 155 13.29 0.94 -8.38
C LYS A 155 14.63 1.04 -7.63
N VAL A 156 15.09 -0.05 -7.02
CA VAL A 156 16.29 -0.05 -6.15
C VAL A 156 17.47 -0.80 -6.75
N VAL A 157 17.24 -1.70 -7.71
CA VAL A 157 18.31 -2.46 -8.39
C VAL A 157 18.27 -2.22 -9.90
N ALA A 158 17.26 -2.79 -10.58
CA ALA A 158 17.10 -2.63 -12.01
C ALA A 158 15.65 -2.95 -12.44
N PRO A 159 15.01 -2.07 -13.23
CA PRO A 159 13.63 -2.30 -13.69
C PRO A 159 13.50 -3.54 -14.59
N GLY A 160 14.56 -3.88 -15.33
CA GLY A 160 14.60 -5.05 -16.20
C GLY A 160 14.74 -6.39 -15.48
N ALA A 161 15.06 -6.42 -14.19
CA ALA A 161 15.17 -7.65 -13.41
C ALA A 161 13.84 -8.41 -13.30
N ARG A 162 12.71 -7.70 -13.35
CA ARG A 162 11.35 -8.26 -13.24
C ARG A 162 11.15 -9.19 -12.05
N VAL A 163 11.77 -8.87 -10.91
CA VAL A 163 11.68 -9.62 -9.65
C VAL A 163 11.06 -8.75 -8.57
N GLY A 164 10.15 -9.34 -7.83
CA GLY A 164 9.52 -8.79 -6.63
C GLY A 164 9.13 -9.93 -5.69
N TRP A 165 8.69 -9.59 -4.50
CA TRP A 165 8.23 -10.57 -3.52
C TRP A 165 7.08 -10.01 -2.69
N ILE A 166 6.39 -10.91 -2.01
CA ILE A 166 5.41 -10.55 -0.99
C ILE A 166 5.87 -10.99 0.38
N THR A 167 5.46 -10.24 1.39
CA THR A 167 5.61 -10.60 2.80
C THR A 167 4.27 -10.39 3.48
N ALA A 168 3.75 -11.44 4.12
CA ALA A 168 2.44 -11.43 4.76
C ALA A 168 2.33 -12.57 5.78
N SER A 169 1.16 -12.72 6.43
CA SER A 169 0.85 -13.89 7.24
C SER A 169 0.92 -15.19 6.41
N GLN A 170 1.25 -16.31 7.07
CA GLN A 170 1.39 -17.61 6.41
C GLN A 170 0.18 -17.97 5.55
N GLN A 171 -1.02 -17.70 6.03
CA GLN A 171 -2.26 -18.00 5.29
C GLN A 171 -2.37 -17.22 3.97
N ILE A 172 -1.96 -15.95 3.97
CA ILE A 172 -1.94 -15.13 2.76
C ILE A 172 -0.88 -15.65 1.78
N VAL A 173 0.33 -15.95 2.27
CA VAL A 173 1.43 -16.47 1.44
C VAL A 173 1.05 -17.81 0.81
N ASP A 174 0.50 -18.74 1.57
CA ASP A 174 0.07 -20.05 1.06
C ASP A 174 -0.99 -19.91 -0.05
N ARG A 175 -1.93 -18.98 0.12
CA ARG A 175 -2.94 -18.70 -0.88
C ARG A 175 -2.36 -18.05 -2.13
N PHE A 176 -1.41 -17.13 -1.95
CA PHE A 176 -0.69 -16.48 -3.04
C PHE A 176 0.12 -17.49 -3.86
N MET A 177 0.87 -18.38 -3.22
CA MET A 177 1.64 -19.42 -3.89
C MET A 177 0.74 -20.31 -4.75
N LYS A 178 -0.36 -20.81 -4.20
CA LYS A 178 -1.34 -21.60 -4.96
C LYS A 178 -1.91 -20.85 -6.17
N HIS A 179 -2.06 -19.52 -6.04
CA HIS A 179 -2.54 -18.70 -7.15
C HIS A 179 -1.48 -18.53 -8.25
N ILE A 180 -0.22 -18.32 -7.88
CA ILE A 180 0.89 -18.21 -8.82
C ILE A 180 1.10 -19.53 -9.59
N ASP A 181 1.06 -20.67 -8.89
CA ASP A 181 1.25 -22.00 -9.49
C ASP A 181 0.31 -22.27 -10.68
N VAL A 182 -0.91 -21.72 -10.63
CA VAL A 182 -1.92 -21.92 -11.68
C VAL A 182 -2.08 -20.73 -12.63
N SER A 183 -1.34 -19.65 -12.44
CA SER A 183 -1.47 -18.43 -13.24
C SER A 183 -0.21 -18.06 -14.01
N THR A 184 0.83 -17.62 -13.31
CA THR A 184 2.04 -17.09 -13.95
C THR A 184 3.17 -18.12 -14.05
N GLN A 185 3.21 -19.10 -13.17
CA GLN A 185 4.24 -20.15 -13.08
C GLN A 185 5.68 -19.60 -13.07
N ALA A 186 5.84 -18.36 -12.68
CA ALA A 186 7.12 -17.68 -12.64
C ALA A 186 7.57 -17.44 -11.19
N PRO A 187 8.87 -17.42 -10.94
CA PRO A 187 9.40 -17.04 -9.63
C PRO A 187 9.07 -15.58 -9.31
#